data_c29edc718d90a065698046301b44f92e
#
_entry.id   c29edc718d90a065698046301b44f92e
#
_cell.length_a   1.000
_cell.length_b   1.000
_cell.length_c   1.000
_cell.angle_alpha   90.00
_cell.angle_beta   90.00
_cell.angle_gamma   90.00
#
_symmetry.space_group_name_H-M   'P 1'
#
loop_
_entity.id
_entity.type
_entity.pdbx_description
1 polymer ?
#
loop_
_entity_poly.entity_id
_entity_poly.type
_entity_poly.pdbx_seq_one_letter_code
_entity_poly.pdbx_strand_id
1 'polypeptide(L)'
;NKEWGAGCGQALGRAAARVMALVGAISDVDPADPEPVLACVDPLGSAERWRAAWAAVGVGCDSVSSQVLTLNVALRGSAAAVALTAAAAGEPVWLTARSLATGTVAPRESITEVYVCENPSVVEAAAIRLGRRSAPLVCTYGRPGLACLLLLRAFSDAGLRVNVRADGDAVGREIVRTVIAEVPHASLWRMDDRTTAFEEELMDDLIKDLGRSTG
;
A
#
# COMPACT_ATOMS: atom_id res chain seq x y z
N ASN A 1 -11.59 11.01 13.07
CA ASN A 1 -11.29 10.68 14.47
C ASN A 1 -9.87 11.02 14.92
N LYS A 2 -9.19 11.94 14.21
CA LYS A 2 -7.88 12.47 14.63
C LYS A 2 -7.95 13.14 16.01
N GLU A 3 -9.08 13.76 16.33
CA GLU A 3 -9.32 14.48 17.59
C GLU A 3 -9.31 13.56 18.82
N TRP A 4 -9.64 12.29 18.66
CA TRP A 4 -9.76 11.31 19.76
C TRP A 4 -8.54 10.39 19.87
N GLY A 5 -7.46 10.70 19.21
CA GLY A 5 -6.28 9.84 19.26
C GLY A 5 -6.46 8.46 18.63
N ALA A 6 -7.45 8.31 17.78
CA ALA A 6 -7.73 7.04 17.08
C ALA A 6 -6.74 6.73 15.96
N GLY A 7 -5.83 7.63 15.66
CA GLY A 7 -4.75 7.40 14.69
C GLY A 7 -3.74 6.37 15.21
N CYS A 8 -3.27 5.48 14.33
CA CYS A 8 -2.33 4.40 14.67
C CYS A 8 -1.04 4.91 15.34
N GLY A 9 -0.59 6.12 14.99
CA GLY A 9 0.60 6.73 15.57
C GLY A 9 0.46 7.24 17.01
N GLN A 10 -0.74 7.41 17.52
CA GLN A 10 -0.99 7.99 18.84
C GLN A 10 -1.03 6.89 19.92
N ALA A 11 -0.39 7.16 21.06
CA ALA A 11 -0.27 6.17 22.14
C ALA A 11 -1.65 5.75 22.68
N LEU A 12 -2.57 6.69 22.85
CA LEU A 12 -3.93 6.39 23.30
C LEU A 12 -4.70 5.55 22.28
N GLY A 13 -4.59 5.88 20.99
CA GLY A 13 -5.22 5.11 19.92
C GLY A 13 -4.69 3.69 19.85
N ARG A 14 -3.38 3.47 20.04
CA ARG A 14 -2.78 2.13 20.10
C ARG A 14 -3.27 1.33 21.31
N ALA A 15 -3.35 1.95 22.48
CA ALA A 15 -3.86 1.29 23.67
C ALA A 15 -5.35 0.91 23.50
N ALA A 16 -6.16 1.85 23.01
CA ALA A 16 -7.56 1.60 22.73
C ALA A 16 -7.75 0.45 21.74
N ALA A 17 -7.03 0.45 20.61
CA ALA A 17 -7.13 -0.61 19.61
C ALA A 17 -6.79 -2.00 20.17
N ARG A 18 -5.80 -2.11 21.05
CA ARG A 18 -5.47 -3.38 21.73
C ARG A 18 -6.62 -3.86 22.61
N VAL A 19 -7.21 -2.97 23.40
CA VAL A 19 -8.37 -3.31 24.24
C VAL A 19 -9.55 -3.74 23.36
N MET A 20 -9.84 -3.01 22.28
CA MET A 20 -10.94 -3.31 21.37
C MET A 20 -10.74 -4.65 20.67
N ALA A 21 -9.52 -4.95 20.23
CA ALA A 21 -9.17 -6.22 19.62
C ALA A 21 -9.37 -7.39 20.61
N LEU A 22 -8.98 -7.22 21.87
CA LEU A 22 -9.20 -8.21 22.92
C LEU A 22 -10.69 -8.44 23.18
N VAL A 23 -11.49 -7.36 23.25
CA VAL A 23 -12.95 -7.47 23.45
C VAL A 23 -13.61 -8.22 22.29
N GLY A 24 -13.24 -7.89 21.04
CA GLY A 24 -13.74 -8.60 19.87
C GLY A 24 -13.33 -10.08 19.85
N ALA A 25 -12.08 -10.38 20.22
CA ALA A 25 -11.59 -11.75 20.29
C ALA A 25 -12.31 -12.57 21.37
N ILE A 26 -12.58 -11.98 22.54
CA ILE A 26 -13.29 -12.66 23.65
C ILE A 26 -14.73 -13.03 23.28
N SER A 27 -15.38 -12.27 22.40
CA SER A 27 -16.76 -12.55 21.97
C SER A 27 -16.87 -13.85 21.15
N ASP A 28 -15.81 -14.28 20.49
CA ASP A 28 -15.77 -15.44 19.59
C ASP A 28 -14.99 -16.65 20.15
N VAL A 29 -14.54 -16.58 21.42
CA VAL A 29 -13.68 -17.57 22.05
C VAL A 29 -14.48 -18.62 22.80
N ASP A 30 -14.04 -19.89 22.70
CA ASP A 30 -14.43 -20.93 23.66
C ASP A 30 -13.95 -20.54 25.06
N PRO A 31 -14.87 -20.33 26.04
CA PRO A 31 -14.50 -19.96 27.40
C PRO A 31 -13.56 -20.97 28.10
N ALA A 32 -13.43 -22.18 27.55
CA ALA A 32 -12.60 -23.24 28.10
C ALA A 32 -11.13 -23.14 27.68
N ASP A 33 -10.81 -22.45 26.57
CA ASP A 33 -9.41 -22.27 26.10
C ASP A 33 -9.20 -20.91 25.42
N PRO A 34 -8.95 -19.83 26.16
CA PRO A 34 -8.75 -18.48 25.63
C PRO A 34 -7.32 -18.22 25.07
N GLU A 35 -6.33 -19.02 25.38
CA GLU A 35 -4.92 -18.73 25.09
C GLU A 35 -4.57 -18.60 23.58
N PRO A 36 -5.06 -19.44 22.66
CA PRO A 36 -4.69 -19.33 21.25
C PRO A 36 -5.12 -18.02 20.59
N VAL A 37 -6.21 -17.42 21.07
CA VAL A 37 -6.76 -16.19 20.47
C VAL A 37 -6.04 -14.95 20.96
N LEU A 38 -5.61 -14.93 22.21
CA LEU A 38 -4.85 -13.81 22.78
C LEU A 38 -3.49 -13.64 22.12
N ALA A 39 -2.87 -14.73 21.67
CA ALA A 39 -1.59 -14.70 20.97
C ALA A 39 -1.66 -14.17 19.54
N CYS A 40 -2.84 -14.21 18.91
CA CYS A 40 -3.02 -13.82 17.50
C CYS A 40 -3.50 -12.37 17.31
N VAL A 41 -3.86 -11.66 18.38
CA VAL A 41 -4.49 -10.34 18.28
C VAL A 41 -3.47 -9.23 18.48
N ASP A 42 -2.80 -8.83 17.41
CA ASP A 42 -2.06 -7.56 17.36
C ASP A 42 -2.71 -6.60 16.36
N PRO A 43 -3.52 -5.64 16.84
CA PRO A 43 -4.17 -4.67 15.95
C PRO A 43 -3.16 -3.70 15.29
N LEU A 44 -1.92 -3.66 15.76
CA LEU A 44 -0.89 -2.80 15.21
C LEU A 44 -0.09 -3.51 14.10
N GLY A 45 -0.29 -4.80 13.92
CA GLY A 45 0.43 -5.61 12.94
C GLY A 45 0.03 -5.32 11.49
N SER A 46 -1.18 -4.81 11.25
CA SER A 46 -1.61 -4.38 9.91
C SER A 46 -2.76 -3.37 9.95
N ALA A 47 -2.93 -2.63 8.86
CA ALA A 47 -4.05 -1.70 8.71
C ALA A 47 -5.43 -2.42 8.76
N GLU A 48 -5.48 -3.68 8.34
CA GLU A 48 -6.70 -4.50 8.39
C GLU A 48 -7.05 -4.88 9.82
N ARG A 49 -6.08 -5.39 10.59
CA ARG A 49 -6.26 -5.71 12.01
C ARG A 49 -6.67 -4.48 12.82
N TRP A 50 -6.07 -3.33 12.53
CA TRP A 50 -6.46 -2.05 13.11
C TRP A 50 -7.93 -1.73 12.85
N ARG A 51 -8.38 -1.86 11.60
CA ARG A 51 -9.76 -1.60 11.21
C ARG A 51 -10.72 -2.62 11.83
N ALA A 52 -10.35 -3.90 11.85
CA ALA A 52 -11.14 -4.95 12.48
C ALA A 52 -11.33 -4.72 13.99
N ALA A 53 -10.27 -4.30 14.68
CA ALA A 53 -10.34 -3.98 16.11
C ALA A 53 -11.34 -2.84 16.41
N TRP A 54 -11.36 -1.80 15.59
CA TRP A 54 -12.32 -0.71 15.73
C TRP A 54 -13.74 -1.13 15.32
N ALA A 55 -13.88 -1.92 14.27
CA ALA A 55 -15.17 -2.44 13.82
C ALA A 55 -15.84 -3.33 14.86
N ALA A 56 -15.07 -4.13 15.62
CA ALA A 56 -15.58 -4.99 16.69
C ALA A 56 -16.34 -4.24 17.78
N VAL A 57 -16.10 -2.95 17.93
CA VAL A 57 -16.79 -2.07 18.90
C VAL A 57 -17.68 -1.04 18.22
N GLY A 58 -18.09 -1.29 16.97
CA GLY A 58 -19.00 -0.43 16.22
C GLY A 58 -18.39 0.86 15.66
N VAL A 59 -17.05 1.00 15.69
CA VAL A 59 -16.36 2.16 15.10
C VAL A 59 -15.92 1.84 13.68
N GLY A 60 -16.67 2.34 12.70
CA GLY A 60 -16.32 2.21 11.29
C GLY A 60 -15.09 3.07 10.91
N CYS A 61 -14.07 2.44 10.36
CA CYS A 61 -12.99 3.17 9.67
C CYS A 61 -13.40 3.38 8.22
N ASP A 62 -13.44 4.63 7.77
CA ASP A 62 -13.81 4.93 6.39
C ASP A 62 -12.81 4.33 5.39
N SER A 63 -13.27 4.05 4.19
CA SER A 63 -12.46 3.48 3.11
C SER A 63 -12.02 4.51 2.06
N VAL A 64 -12.33 5.80 2.28
CA VAL A 64 -12.00 6.88 1.34
C VAL A 64 -10.69 7.58 1.73
N SER A 65 -10.43 7.72 3.03
CA SER A 65 -9.21 8.38 3.51
C SER A 65 -7.92 7.57 3.27
N SER A 66 -8.04 6.25 3.09
CA SER A 66 -6.90 5.45 2.66
C SER A 66 -6.77 5.49 1.14
N GLN A 67 -5.67 6.07 0.68
CA GLN A 67 -5.42 6.35 -0.74
C GLN A 67 -4.06 5.79 -1.17
N VAL A 68 -3.92 5.59 -2.48
CA VAL A 68 -2.67 5.24 -3.15
C VAL A 68 -2.58 6.05 -4.45
N LEU A 69 -1.42 6.67 -4.70
CA LEU A 69 -1.15 7.38 -5.94
C LEU A 69 -0.56 6.40 -6.97
N THR A 70 -1.07 6.45 -8.19
CA THR A 70 -0.66 5.53 -9.26
C THR A 70 -0.42 6.28 -10.57
N LEU A 71 0.46 5.73 -11.41
CA LEU A 71 0.66 6.17 -12.78
C LEU A 71 0.70 4.96 -13.70
N ASN A 72 -0.07 4.99 -14.80
CA ASN A 72 -0.11 3.94 -15.82
C ASN A 72 -0.43 2.52 -15.31
N VAL A 73 -1.04 2.41 -14.15
CA VAL A 73 -1.49 1.12 -13.62
C VAL A 73 -2.71 0.68 -14.40
N ALA A 74 -2.56 -0.23 -15.35
CA ALA A 74 -3.66 -0.76 -16.12
C ALA A 74 -4.33 -1.93 -15.39
N LEU A 75 -5.57 -1.73 -14.97
CA LEU A 75 -6.37 -2.70 -14.21
C LEU A 75 -7.46 -3.34 -15.08
N ARG A 76 -7.91 -4.53 -14.68
CA ARG A 76 -9.10 -5.24 -15.20
C ARG A 76 -9.97 -5.71 -14.03
N GLY A 77 -11.24 -5.92 -14.30
CA GLY A 77 -12.22 -6.35 -13.30
C GLY A 77 -13.43 -5.43 -13.27
N SER A 78 -14.18 -5.46 -12.19
CA SER A 78 -15.43 -4.72 -12.01
C SER A 78 -15.34 -3.56 -11.00
N ALA A 79 -14.20 -3.41 -10.32
CA ALA A 79 -14.00 -2.34 -9.35
C ALA A 79 -13.96 -0.96 -10.00
N ALA A 80 -14.41 0.08 -9.30
CA ALA A 80 -14.38 1.47 -9.80
C ALA A 80 -12.97 1.94 -10.20
N ALA A 81 -11.94 1.43 -9.53
CA ALA A 81 -10.54 1.71 -9.84
C ALA A 81 -10.15 1.38 -11.29
N VAL A 82 -10.81 0.37 -11.91
CA VAL A 82 -10.56 -0.02 -13.31
C VAL A 82 -10.89 1.10 -14.28
N ALA A 83 -12.06 1.73 -14.13
CA ALA A 83 -12.47 2.85 -14.97
C ALA A 83 -11.60 4.10 -14.74
N LEU A 84 -11.25 4.37 -13.48
CA LEU A 84 -10.41 5.51 -13.12
C LEU A 84 -9.03 5.43 -13.76
N THR A 85 -8.37 4.28 -13.65
CA THR A 85 -7.03 4.09 -14.24
C THR A 85 -7.06 4.05 -15.77
N ALA A 86 -8.11 3.49 -16.38
CA ALA A 86 -8.26 3.46 -17.83
C ALA A 86 -8.45 4.86 -18.45
N ALA A 87 -9.13 5.76 -17.74
CA ALA A 87 -9.38 7.13 -18.21
C ALA A 87 -8.16 8.05 -18.16
N ALA A 88 -7.16 7.70 -17.32
CA ALA A 88 -6.06 8.61 -16.97
C ALA A 88 -4.68 8.11 -17.43
N ALA A 89 -4.61 7.45 -18.57
CA ALA A 89 -3.32 6.96 -19.08
C ALA A 89 -2.32 8.11 -19.31
N GLY A 90 -1.20 8.05 -18.63
CA GLY A 90 -0.14 9.09 -18.63
C GLY A 90 -0.27 10.12 -17.52
N GLU A 91 -1.36 10.09 -16.76
CA GLU A 91 -1.63 11.02 -15.66
C GLU A 91 -1.67 10.30 -14.31
N PRO A 92 -1.20 10.94 -13.24
CA PRO A 92 -1.30 10.40 -11.89
C PRO A 92 -2.75 10.30 -11.42
N VAL A 93 -3.11 9.18 -10.80
CA VAL A 93 -4.46 8.93 -10.28
C VAL A 93 -4.41 8.50 -8.83
N TRP A 94 -5.18 9.17 -7.97
CA TRP A 94 -5.46 8.71 -6.63
C TRP A 94 -6.57 7.67 -6.62
N LEU A 95 -6.26 6.48 -6.12
CA LEU A 95 -7.24 5.43 -5.85
C LEU A 95 -7.49 5.33 -4.34
N THR A 96 -8.74 5.14 -3.96
CA THR A 96 -9.12 4.90 -2.56
C THR A 96 -9.26 3.41 -2.28
N ALA A 97 -9.15 2.99 -1.03
CA ALA A 97 -9.47 1.62 -0.65
C ALA A 97 -10.91 1.25 -1.06
N ARG A 98 -11.84 2.22 -1.02
CA ARG A 98 -13.19 2.03 -1.53
C ARG A 98 -13.22 1.70 -3.02
N SER A 99 -12.54 2.49 -3.86
CA SER A 99 -12.54 2.28 -5.32
C SER A 99 -11.93 0.93 -5.72
N LEU A 100 -11.02 0.40 -4.91
CA LEU A 100 -10.42 -0.92 -5.09
C LEU A 100 -11.32 -2.05 -4.60
N ALA A 101 -12.12 -1.84 -3.54
CA ALA A 101 -12.93 -2.85 -2.89
C ALA A 101 -14.36 -2.96 -3.43
N THR A 102 -14.80 -2.11 -4.37
CA THR A 102 -16.17 -2.14 -4.94
C THR A 102 -16.44 -3.28 -5.91
N GLY A 103 -15.44 -4.12 -6.17
CA GLY A 103 -15.54 -5.26 -7.09
C GLY A 103 -14.20 -5.98 -7.21
N THR A 104 -14.04 -6.75 -8.27
CA THR A 104 -12.77 -7.43 -8.55
C THR A 104 -11.76 -6.47 -9.16
N VAL A 105 -10.50 -6.62 -8.77
CA VAL A 105 -9.37 -5.88 -9.34
C VAL A 105 -8.21 -6.83 -9.59
N ALA A 106 -7.63 -6.76 -10.77
CA ALA A 106 -6.39 -7.44 -11.13
C ALA A 106 -5.63 -6.60 -12.16
N PRO A 107 -4.31 -6.75 -12.31
CA PRO A 107 -3.58 -6.12 -13.39
C PRO A 107 -4.02 -6.69 -14.74
N ARG A 108 -3.88 -5.90 -15.81
CA ARG A 108 -4.01 -6.42 -17.18
C ARG A 108 -2.83 -7.33 -17.52
N GLU A 109 -3.05 -8.32 -18.36
CA GLU A 109 -2.05 -9.32 -18.76
C GLU A 109 -0.83 -8.73 -19.48
N SER A 110 -0.98 -7.54 -20.03
CA SER A 110 0.14 -6.79 -20.64
C SER A 110 1.14 -6.23 -19.64
N ILE A 111 0.81 -6.22 -18.33
CA ILE A 111 1.71 -5.76 -17.28
C ILE A 111 2.40 -6.96 -16.67
N THR A 112 3.72 -6.99 -16.69
CA THR A 112 4.55 -8.04 -16.10
C THR A 112 5.30 -7.57 -14.86
N GLU A 113 5.43 -6.25 -14.70
CA GLU A 113 6.10 -5.64 -13.56
C GLU A 113 5.47 -4.29 -13.17
N VAL A 114 5.68 -3.90 -11.94
CA VAL A 114 5.28 -2.61 -11.39
C VAL A 114 6.41 -2.07 -10.51
N TYR A 115 6.58 -0.76 -10.53
CA TYR A 115 7.52 -0.06 -9.67
C TYR A 115 6.78 0.58 -8.50
N VAL A 116 7.45 0.65 -7.35
CA VAL A 116 6.93 1.25 -6.12
C VAL A 116 7.93 2.26 -5.60
N CYS A 117 7.51 3.50 -5.42
CA CYS A 117 8.30 4.59 -4.83
C CYS A 117 7.63 5.11 -3.56
N GLU A 118 8.37 5.83 -2.75
CA GLU A 118 7.83 6.51 -1.57
C GLU A 118 7.34 7.92 -1.90
N ASN A 119 8.11 8.68 -2.69
CA ASN A 119 7.91 10.10 -2.89
C ASN A 119 7.04 10.39 -4.14
N PRO A 120 5.98 11.21 -4.02
CA PRO A 120 5.15 11.60 -5.15
C PRO A 120 5.91 12.41 -6.22
N SER A 121 7.06 13.02 -5.88
CA SER A 121 7.90 13.71 -6.86
C SER A 121 8.41 12.78 -7.97
N VAL A 122 8.62 11.48 -7.66
CA VAL A 122 8.98 10.47 -8.67
C VAL A 122 7.83 10.24 -9.64
N VAL A 123 6.58 10.19 -9.14
CA VAL A 123 5.38 10.03 -9.97
C VAL A 123 5.18 11.25 -10.87
N GLU A 124 5.34 12.46 -10.32
CA GLU A 124 5.24 13.71 -11.09
C GLU A 124 6.30 13.77 -12.19
N ALA A 125 7.57 13.48 -11.85
CA ALA A 125 8.65 13.47 -12.83
C ALA A 125 8.43 12.42 -13.94
N ALA A 126 7.92 11.23 -13.59
CA ALA A 126 7.59 10.20 -14.55
C ALA A 126 6.42 10.62 -15.46
N ALA A 127 5.39 11.25 -14.92
CA ALA A 127 4.28 11.77 -15.71
C ALA A 127 4.73 12.87 -16.69
N ILE A 128 5.53 13.83 -16.24
CA ILE A 128 6.03 14.93 -17.08
C ILE A 128 6.98 14.42 -18.16
N ARG A 129 7.94 13.56 -17.81
CA ARG A 129 9.03 13.16 -18.74
C ARG A 129 8.66 11.99 -19.65
N LEU A 130 7.81 11.09 -19.19
CA LEU A 130 7.46 9.86 -19.90
C LEU A 130 5.99 9.79 -20.28
N GLY A 131 5.08 10.33 -19.45
CA GLY A 131 3.64 10.25 -19.67
C GLY A 131 3.17 8.81 -19.83
N ARG A 132 2.50 8.50 -20.94
CA ARG A 132 2.02 7.15 -21.26
C ARG A 132 3.13 6.09 -21.46
N ARG A 133 4.37 6.52 -21.66
CA ARG A 133 5.51 5.62 -21.85
C ARG A 133 6.16 5.19 -20.52
N SER A 134 5.72 5.74 -19.41
CA SER A 134 6.21 5.28 -18.11
C SER A 134 5.72 3.87 -17.83
N ALA A 135 6.59 3.04 -17.27
CA ALA A 135 6.19 1.80 -16.62
C ALA A 135 5.13 2.07 -15.54
N PRO A 136 4.32 1.07 -15.19
CA PRO A 136 3.37 1.18 -14.09
C PRO A 136 4.08 1.53 -12.78
N LEU A 137 3.61 2.59 -12.11
CA LEU A 137 4.21 3.11 -10.90
C LEU A 137 3.15 3.27 -9.80
N VAL A 138 3.48 2.86 -8.60
CA VAL A 138 2.68 3.02 -7.38
C VAL A 138 3.49 3.83 -6.38
N CYS A 139 2.90 4.85 -5.77
CA CYS A 139 3.55 5.63 -4.72
C CYS A 139 2.89 5.33 -3.38
N THR A 140 3.70 4.98 -2.38
CA THR A 140 3.22 4.70 -1.03
C THR A 140 2.83 5.97 -0.28
N TYR A 141 3.39 7.12 -0.68
CA TYR A 141 3.19 8.41 -0.02
C TYR A 141 3.52 8.33 1.48
N GLY A 142 4.72 7.93 1.80
CA GLY A 142 5.16 7.53 3.13
C GLY A 142 4.76 6.09 3.44
N ARG A 143 4.38 5.78 4.69
CA ARG A 143 4.00 4.41 5.07
C ARG A 143 2.79 3.91 4.29
N PRO A 144 2.87 2.72 3.66
CA PRO A 144 1.80 2.19 2.83
C PRO A 144 0.50 2.01 3.64
N GLY A 145 -0.56 2.68 3.18
CA GLY A 145 -1.91 2.53 3.73
C GLY A 145 -2.65 1.33 3.12
N LEU A 146 -3.87 1.08 3.61
CA LEU A 146 -4.71 -0.04 3.15
C LEU A 146 -4.89 -0.06 1.62
N ALA A 147 -5.15 1.08 0.98
CA ALA A 147 -5.33 1.14 -0.47
C ALA A 147 -4.08 0.66 -1.22
N CYS A 148 -2.89 1.08 -0.76
CA CYS A 148 -1.62 0.66 -1.33
C CYS A 148 -1.43 -0.86 -1.19
N LEU A 149 -1.63 -1.40 0.01
CA LEU A 149 -1.46 -2.84 0.27
C LEU A 149 -2.46 -3.70 -0.51
N LEU A 150 -3.73 -3.29 -0.61
CA LEU A 150 -4.73 -3.99 -1.42
C LEU A 150 -4.31 -4.07 -2.90
N LEU A 151 -3.81 -2.96 -3.44
CA LEU A 151 -3.36 -2.92 -4.82
C LEU A 151 -2.11 -3.78 -5.05
N LEU A 152 -1.11 -3.69 -4.18
CA LEU A 152 0.13 -4.45 -4.29
C LEU A 152 -0.09 -5.95 -4.12
N ARG A 153 -1.00 -6.37 -3.22
CA ARG A 153 -1.41 -7.78 -3.08
C ARG A 153 -2.06 -8.29 -4.36
N ALA A 154 -2.97 -7.52 -4.96
CA ALA A 154 -3.59 -7.91 -6.23
C ALA A 154 -2.56 -8.11 -7.36
N PHE A 155 -1.45 -7.36 -7.34
CA PHE A 155 -0.34 -7.54 -8.28
C PHE A 155 0.48 -8.78 -7.96
N SER A 156 0.78 -8.99 -6.67
CA SER A 156 1.50 -10.18 -6.20
C SER A 156 0.73 -11.46 -6.52
N ASP A 157 -0.58 -11.48 -6.25
CA ASP A 157 -1.46 -12.63 -6.53
C ASP A 157 -1.54 -12.95 -8.03
N ALA A 158 -1.38 -11.95 -8.87
CA ALA A 158 -1.30 -12.11 -10.32
C ALA A 158 0.11 -12.47 -10.82
N GLY A 159 1.09 -12.61 -9.95
CA GLY A 159 2.46 -12.99 -10.28
C GLY A 159 3.32 -11.88 -10.88
N LEU A 160 2.96 -10.60 -10.72
CA LEU A 160 3.78 -9.48 -11.19
C LEU A 160 5.06 -9.35 -10.37
N ARG A 161 6.14 -8.94 -11.04
CA ARG A 161 7.33 -8.45 -10.34
C ARG A 161 7.02 -7.08 -9.74
N VAL A 162 7.26 -6.94 -8.45
CA VAL A 162 7.13 -5.67 -7.73
C VAL A 162 8.52 -5.17 -7.38
N ASN A 163 8.93 -4.06 -7.96
CA ASN A 163 10.23 -3.44 -7.74
C ASN A 163 10.04 -2.27 -6.78
N VAL A 164 10.51 -2.39 -5.54
CA VAL A 164 10.25 -1.41 -4.48
C VAL A 164 11.48 -0.60 -4.11
N ARG A 165 11.30 0.69 -3.96
CA ARG A 165 12.25 1.65 -3.43
C ARG A 165 11.55 2.60 -2.45
N ALA A 166 12.33 3.16 -1.55
CA ALA A 166 12.00 4.30 -0.69
C ALA A 166 13.28 5.10 -0.43
N ASP A 167 13.19 6.16 0.34
CA ASP A 167 14.34 6.95 0.75
C ASP A 167 15.35 6.14 1.58
N GLY A 168 16.62 6.50 1.49
CA GLY A 168 17.74 5.82 2.14
C GLY A 168 17.85 6.08 3.65
N ASP A 169 16.73 6.35 4.33
CA ASP A 169 16.68 6.61 5.76
C ASP A 169 16.02 5.47 6.56
N ALA A 170 15.79 5.67 7.85
CA ALA A 170 15.20 4.65 8.71
C ALA A 170 13.72 4.40 8.37
N VAL A 171 12.98 5.44 7.95
CA VAL A 171 11.57 5.36 7.59
C VAL A 171 11.40 4.65 6.26
N GLY A 172 12.19 5.01 5.25
CA GLY A 172 12.16 4.36 3.95
C GLY A 172 12.49 2.86 4.05
N ARG A 173 13.48 2.48 4.88
CA ARG A 173 13.77 1.05 5.15
C ARG A 173 12.60 0.32 5.82
N GLU A 174 11.83 0.98 6.69
CA GLU A 174 10.62 0.41 7.28
C GLU A 174 9.51 0.24 6.23
N ILE A 175 9.33 1.21 5.34
CA ILE A 175 8.40 1.15 4.22
C ILE A 175 8.70 -0.05 3.33
N VAL A 176 9.95 -0.19 2.91
CA VAL A 176 10.39 -1.32 2.07
C VAL A 176 10.15 -2.65 2.75
N ARG A 177 10.51 -2.80 4.05
CA ARG A 177 10.22 -4.03 4.80
C ARG A 177 8.73 -4.34 4.86
N THR A 178 7.88 -3.32 5.04
CA THR A 178 6.43 -3.49 5.04
C THR A 178 5.93 -4.00 3.70
N VAL A 179 6.41 -3.42 2.60
CA VAL A 179 6.03 -3.87 1.25
C VAL A 179 6.49 -5.31 1.01
N ILE A 180 7.73 -5.66 1.34
CA ILE A 180 8.27 -7.02 1.16
C ILE A 180 7.50 -8.04 2.01
N ALA A 181 7.10 -7.70 3.23
CA ALA A 181 6.32 -8.58 4.09
C ALA A 181 4.93 -8.88 3.52
N GLU A 182 4.30 -7.92 2.83
CA GLU A 182 2.99 -8.05 2.21
C GLU A 182 3.04 -8.61 0.78
N VAL A 183 4.19 -8.48 0.11
CA VAL A 183 4.44 -8.90 -1.27
C VAL A 183 5.73 -9.72 -1.30
N PRO A 184 5.67 -11.05 -1.02
CA PRO A 184 6.87 -11.88 -0.82
C PRO A 184 7.84 -11.95 -2.01
N HIS A 185 7.37 -11.62 -3.21
CA HIS A 185 8.19 -11.61 -4.43
C HIS A 185 8.66 -10.20 -4.84
N ALA A 186 8.52 -9.21 -3.94
CA ALA A 186 9.05 -7.87 -4.20
C ALA A 186 10.58 -7.88 -4.21
N SER A 187 11.15 -7.15 -5.16
CA SER A 187 12.59 -6.94 -5.31
C SER A 187 12.96 -5.51 -4.98
N LEU A 188 14.16 -5.29 -4.46
CA LEU A 188 14.67 -3.94 -4.23
C LEU A 188 14.98 -3.25 -5.57
N TRP A 189 14.54 -2.02 -5.72
CA TRP A 189 14.79 -1.19 -6.89
C TRP A 189 15.84 -0.14 -6.57
N ARG A 190 17.08 -0.30 -7.10
CA ARG A 190 18.21 0.57 -6.85
C ARG A 190 18.45 0.89 -5.37
N MET A 191 18.21 -0.07 -4.52
CA MET A 191 18.34 0.07 -3.08
C MET A 191 18.96 -1.21 -2.48
N ASP A 192 19.80 -1.03 -1.47
CA ASP A 192 20.36 -2.09 -0.63
C ASP A 192 20.43 -1.60 0.82
N ASP A 193 20.95 -2.42 1.72
CA ASP A 193 21.06 -2.08 3.16
C ASP A 193 22.00 -0.89 3.45
N ARG A 194 22.84 -0.50 2.48
CA ARG A 194 23.79 0.61 2.59
C ARG A 194 23.34 1.86 1.87
N THR A 195 22.23 1.80 1.15
CA THR A 195 21.70 2.95 0.41
C THR A 195 21.32 4.06 1.36
N THR A 196 21.88 5.24 1.15
CA THR A 196 21.56 6.48 1.91
C THR A 196 20.94 7.54 1.01
N ALA A 197 20.95 7.35 -0.30
CA ALA A 197 20.42 8.30 -1.26
C ALA A 197 18.90 8.40 -1.20
N PHE A 198 18.39 9.63 -1.21
CA PHE A 198 16.98 9.93 -1.37
C PHE A 198 16.52 9.72 -2.82
N GLU A 199 15.21 9.57 -3.01
CA GLU A 199 14.65 9.35 -4.35
C GLU A 199 14.92 10.53 -5.29
N GLU A 200 14.90 11.76 -4.78
CA GLU A 200 15.22 12.96 -5.56
C GLU A 200 16.65 12.99 -6.08
N GLU A 201 17.60 12.45 -5.32
CA GLU A 201 19.01 12.40 -5.73
C GLU A 201 19.24 11.43 -6.89
N LEU A 202 18.38 10.43 -7.04
CA LEU A 202 18.43 9.41 -8.08
C LEU A 202 17.38 9.60 -9.19
N MET A 203 16.70 10.73 -9.22
CA MET A 203 15.55 10.98 -10.09
C MET A 203 15.82 10.61 -11.56
N ASP A 204 16.94 11.01 -12.12
CA ASP A 204 17.24 10.73 -13.53
C ASP A 204 17.42 9.24 -13.81
N ASP A 205 18.00 8.51 -12.89
CA ASP A 205 18.17 7.07 -13.00
C ASP A 205 16.85 6.32 -12.84
N LEU A 206 16.00 6.76 -11.90
CA LEU A 206 14.68 6.18 -11.70
C LEU A 206 13.81 6.38 -12.95
N ILE A 207 13.78 7.57 -13.50
CA ILE A 207 13.04 7.87 -14.74
C ILE A 207 13.55 7.06 -15.93
N LYS A 208 14.88 6.85 -16.03
CA LYS A 208 15.46 6.02 -17.07
C LYS A 208 15.02 4.57 -16.99
N ASP A 209 14.91 4.00 -15.78
CA ASP A 209 14.41 2.64 -15.59
C ASP A 209 12.93 2.53 -15.97
N LEU A 210 12.11 3.49 -15.50
CA LEU A 210 10.68 3.55 -15.83
C LEU A 210 10.41 3.68 -17.33
N GLY A 211 11.31 4.30 -18.08
CA GLY A 211 11.20 4.43 -19.54
C GLY A 211 11.67 3.17 -20.32
N ARG A 212 12.41 2.27 -19.70
CA ARG A 212 12.95 1.05 -20.35
C ARG A 212 12.01 -0.14 -20.27
N SER A 213 11.13 -0.16 -19.30
CA SER A 213 10.26 -1.28 -18.99
C SER A 213 9.09 -1.47 -19.99
N THR A 214 8.95 -0.63 -20.99
CA THR A 214 7.85 -0.63 -21.99
C THR A 214 8.21 -1.33 -23.31
N GLY A 215 9.25 -2.19 -23.32
CA GLY A 215 9.68 -2.96 -24.49
C GLY A 215 9.14 -4.38 -24.53
#